data_67dca72a49898c3c824022c6f7e4f357
#
_entry.id   67dca72a49898c3c824022c6f7e4f357
#
_cell.length_a   1.000
_cell.length_b   1.000
_cell.length_c   1.000
_cell.angle_alpha   90.00
_cell.angle_beta   90.00
_cell.angle_gamma   90.00
#
_symmetry.space_group_name_H-M   'P 1'
#
loop_
_entity.id
_entity.type
_entity.pdbx_description
1 polymer ?
#
loop_
_entity_poly.entity_id
_entity_poly.type
_entity_poly.pdbx_seq_one_letter_code
_entity_poly.pdbx_strand_id
1 'polypeptide(L)'
;MTCADRRRARRSPKGLRQFTLTFALVAQGFSPAIVRAQAPVPAERVTFDEAIRRAAEKNPTAAIAAAGILRAEGLLLDARSASRLQINGTVATTTLNKGVEFQGSTVTPQNQVTASLDVRMPLYAPARWARTAQAGDAKLVAQANAEEVRRQTSIATADAYLTIIARRRVVDTNVRARDVAKAHFDYAHELLERGAGSRLNELRAQQEVSLDEGLIESARLALYRAQEALGVLLVADGPVDAGDEPAFAIPADVPPLQAGPWRTDLKLFATQQRAAERVLGDSSKDRLPYFEAVFQPSTTYPAQFFLPQNSWRLLTQLSIPIFDSGQRQALRLERQAAVDESRATFARADTQARSEVRAAREAIASAERGLVSARAAADQARQVVDIVNISFRAGAATNIEVIDAEGRARDADTAAAVAEDTLRRSRLELLTALGRFP
;
A
#
# COMPACT_ATOMS: atom_id res chain seq x y z
N MET A 1 40.92 -12.26 -39.69
CA MET A 1 42.26 -11.85 -40.14
C MET A 1 42.95 -11.29 -38.94
N THR A 2 43.74 -12.13 -38.29
CA THR A 2 45.21 -12.13 -38.17
C THR A 2 45.72 -11.00 -37.27
N CYS A 3 46.14 -11.36 -36.11
CA CYS A 3 47.46 -11.89 -35.69
C CYS A 3 48.34 -10.82 -35.10
N ALA A 4 48.68 -11.03 -33.80
CA ALA A 4 50.06 -11.18 -33.25
C ALA A 4 50.88 -9.86 -33.14
N ASP A 5 51.74 -9.64 -32.24
CA ASP A 5 52.59 -10.48 -31.38
C ASP A 5 53.43 -9.60 -30.45
N ARG A 6 53.77 -10.12 -29.25
CA ARG A 6 55.02 -10.05 -28.50
C ARG A 6 55.71 -8.71 -28.13
N ARG A 7 56.04 -8.48 -26.87
CA ARG A 7 57.36 -8.83 -26.27
C ARG A 7 57.48 -8.53 -24.78
N ARG A 8 57.87 -9.54 -24.11
CA ARG A 8 58.61 -9.73 -22.85
C ARG A 8 59.58 -8.62 -22.46
N ALA A 9 59.64 -8.31 -21.15
CA ALA A 9 60.92 -8.12 -20.47
C ALA A 9 60.80 -8.61 -18.99
N ARG A 10 61.64 -9.56 -18.67
CA ARG A 10 61.96 -10.14 -17.36
C ARG A 10 62.68 -9.14 -16.48
N ARG A 11 62.46 -9.17 -15.17
CA ARG A 11 63.47 -9.15 -14.13
C ARG A 11 62.93 -9.59 -12.78
N SER A 12 63.40 -10.69 -12.25
CA SER A 12 63.42 -11.14 -10.85
C SER A 12 64.86 -10.94 -10.34
N PRO A 13 65.24 -11.28 -9.09
CA PRO A 13 64.55 -11.65 -7.86
C PRO A 13 65.13 -10.97 -6.60
N LYS A 14 64.55 -11.11 -5.43
CA LYS A 14 65.18 -11.45 -4.15
C LYS A 14 64.29 -11.13 -2.95
N GLY A 15 64.11 -12.11 -2.07
CA GLY A 15 63.56 -11.91 -0.74
C GLY A 15 62.75 -13.10 -0.22
N LEU A 16 63.40 -14.29 -0.04
CA LEU A 16 62.85 -15.36 0.79
C LEU A 16 62.70 -14.87 2.23
N ARG A 17 61.49 -14.87 2.74
CA ARG A 17 61.18 -15.02 4.18
C ARG A 17 60.23 -16.18 4.33
N GLN A 18 60.76 -17.25 4.93
CA GLN A 18 60.02 -18.41 5.39
C GLN A 18 58.97 -17.98 6.41
N PHE A 19 57.68 -18.15 6.09
CA PHE A 19 56.61 -18.17 7.07
C PHE A 19 56.20 -19.64 7.26
N THR A 20 56.59 -20.20 8.39
CA THR A 20 56.08 -21.48 8.90
C THR A 20 54.61 -21.32 9.21
N LEU A 21 53.72 -21.93 8.41
CA LEU A 21 52.30 -22.08 8.68
C LEU A 21 52.14 -23.20 9.71
N THR A 22 51.85 -22.82 10.94
CA THR A 22 51.37 -23.73 11.98
C THR A 22 49.88 -23.94 11.71
N PHE A 23 49.47 -25.13 11.24
CA PHE A 23 48.09 -25.56 11.14
C PHE A 23 47.58 -25.85 12.56
N ALA A 24 46.86 -24.91 13.16
CA ALA A 24 46.04 -25.17 14.33
C ALA A 24 44.70 -25.74 13.85
N LEU A 25 44.50 -27.04 14.00
CA LEU A 25 43.21 -27.74 13.80
C LEU A 25 42.25 -27.26 14.91
N VAL A 26 41.43 -26.26 14.61
CA VAL A 26 40.29 -25.89 15.48
C VAL A 26 39.19 -26.87 15.17
N ALA A 27 39.07 -27.92 15.97
CA ALA A 27 37.83 -28.74 16.02
C ALA A 27 36.73 -27.86 16.60
N GLN A 28 35.95 -27.22 15.71
CA GLN A 28 34.66 -26.61 16.08
C GLN A 28 33.68 -27.75 16.33
N GLY A 29 33.43 -28.04 17.59
CA GLY A 29 32.34 -28.89 18.03
C GLY A 29 31.01 -28.29 17.52
N PHE A 30 30.35 -28.98 16.59
CA PHE A 30 28.93 -28.74 16.28
C PHE A 30 28.12 -29.06 17.52
N SER A 31 27.90 -28.11 18.40
CA SER A 31 26.80 -28.16 19.35
C SER A 31 25.53 -27.98 18.55
N PRO A 32 24.60 -28.94 18.53
CA PRO A 32 23.28 -28.70 17.97
C PRO A 32 22.67 -27.54 18.77
N ALA A 33 22.53 -26.38 18.13
CA ALA A 33 21.77 -25.31 18.69
C ALA A 33 20.35 -25.88 18.91
N ILE A 34 20.02 -26.17 20.16
CA ILE A 34 18.64 -26.44 20.56
C ILE A 34 17.91 -25.13 20.23
N VAL A 35 17.24 -25.11 19.08
CA VAL A 35 16.26 -24.07 18.76
C VAL A 35 15.20 -24.22 19.84
N ARG A 36 15.37 -23.50 20.94
CA ARG A 36 14.30 -23.30 21.91
C ARG A 36 13.17 -22.67 21.10
N ALA A 37 12.13 -23.45 20.84
CA ALA A 37 10.87 -22.89 20.39
C ALA A 37 10.52 -21.78 21.38
N GLN A 38 10.65 -20.52 20.97
CA GLN A 38 10.18 -19.40 21.75
C GLN A 38 8.70 -19.66 21.98
N ALA A 39 8.30 -19.64 23.26
CA ALA A 39 6.88 -19.70 23.59
C ALA A 39 6.16 -18.63 22.74
N PRO A 40 5.03 -18.95 22.11
CA PRO A 40 4.31 -18.01 21.28
C PRO A 40 4.04 -16.74 22.11
N VAL A 41 4.51 -15.60 21.60
CA VAL A 41 4.24 -14.30 22.21
C VAL A 41 2.72 -14.18 22.29
N PRO A 42 2.13 -13.93 23.48
CA PRO A 42 0.69 -13.81 23.61
C PRO A 42 0.22 -12.68 22.70
N ALA A 43 -0.74 -12.96 21.82
CA ALA A 43 -1.27 -11.99 20.89
C ALA A 43 -1.89 -10.80 21.64
N GLU A 44 -1.48 -9.58 21.28
CA GLU A 44 -2.08 -8.34 21.81
C GLU A 44 -3.55 -8.29 21.38
N ARG A 45 -4.49 -8.07 22.31
CA ARG A 45 -5.91 -7.93 21.99
C ARG A 45 -6.27 -6.47 21.77
N VAL A 46 -6.83 -6.16 20.61
CA VAL A 46 -7.20 -4.81 20.23
C VAL A 46 -8.68 -4.79 19.81
N THR A 47 -9.40 -3.73 20.18
CA THR A 47 -10.79 -3.54 19.70
C THR A 47 -10.82 -3.13 18.23
N PHE A 48 -11.99 -3.30 17.60
CA PHE A 48 -12.15 -2.96 16.17
C PHE A 48 -11.82 -1.49 15.88
N ASP A 49 -12.39 -0.56 16.66
CA ASP A 49 -12.17 0.88 16.46
C ASP A 49 -10.72 1.28 16.71
N GLU A 50 -10.08 0.69 17.73
CA GLU A 50 -8.66 0.90 18.01
C GLU A 50 -7.78 0.39 16.87
N ALA A 51 -8.09 -0.77 16.29
CA ALA A 51 -7.37 -1.32 15.15
C ALA A 51 -7.44 -0.38 13.94
N ILE A 52 -8.64 0.11 13.59
CA ILE A 52 -8.83 1.06 12.49
C ILE A 52 -8.05 2.35 12.75
N ARG A 53 -8.15 2.93 13.94
CA ARG A 53 -7.44 4.15 14.30
C ARG A 53 -5.93 3.97 14.24
N ARG A 54 -5.41 2.90 14.84
CA ARG A 54 -3.97 2.60 14.87
C ARG A 54 -3.41 2.35 13.47
N ALA A 55 -4.14 1.66 12.60
CA ALA A 55 -3.74 1.46 11.21
C ALA A 55 -3.72 2.78 10.43
N ALA A 56 -4.73 3.63 10.59
CA ALA A 56 -4.79 4.92 9.91
C ALA A 56 -3.65 5.88 10.33
N GLU A 57 -3.17 5.77 11.59
CA GLU A 57 -2.12 6.64 12.13
C GLU A 57 -0.70 6.11 11.89
N LYS A 58 -0.47 4.79 12.07
CA LYS A 58 0.87 4.21 12.12
C LYS A 58 1.29 3.46 10.86
N ASN A 59 0.34 3.13 9.98
CA ASN A 59 0.66 2.35 8.80
C ASN A 59 1.61 3.12 7.85
N PRO A 60 2.69 2.50 7.36
CA PRO A 60 3.65 3.13 6.46
C PRO A 60 3.02 3.71 5.18
N THR A 61 1.91 3.13 4.68
CA THR A 61 1.20 3.66 3.51
C THR A 61 0.61 5.05 3.76
N ALA A 62 0.14 5.34 4.98
CA ALA A 62 -0.32 6.66 5.38
C ALA A 62 0.85 7.66 5.44
N ALA A 63 2.03 7.24 5.94
CA ALA A 63 3.24 8.06 5.94
C ALA A 63 3.73 8.36 4.51
N ILE A 64 3.68 7.38 3.60
CA ILE A 64 4.01 7.57 2.17
C ILE A 64 3.05 8.58 1.53
N ALA A 65 1.76 8.49 1.82
CA ALA A 65 0.76 9.43 1.31
C ALA A 65 0.98 10.85 1.87
N ALA A 66 1.34 11.00 3.14
CA ALA A 66 1.70 12.28 3.76
C ALA A 66 2.96 12.89 3.13
N ALA A 67 3.98 12.07 2.84
CA ALA A 67 5.17 12.49 2.10
C ALA A 67 4.83 12.95 0.67
N GLY A 68 3.81 12.35 0.04
CA GLY A 68 3.25 12.79 -1.24
C GLY A 68 2.67 14.20 -1.18
N ILE A 69 1.98 14.56 -0.10
CA ILE A 69 1.47 15.93 0.13
C ILE A 69 2.64 16.89 0.29
N LEU A 70 3.63 16.55 1.12
CA LEU A 70 4.82 17.38 1.32
C LEU A 70 5.59 17.62 0.03
N ARG A 71 5.72 16.59 -0.82
CA ARG A 71 6.32 16.74 -2.16
C ARG A 71 5.52 17.70 -3.04
N ALA A 72 4.19 17.59 -3.05
CA ALA A 72 3.34 18.49 -3.82
C ALA A 72 3.41 19.95 -3.31
N GLU A 73 3.55 20.15 -2.00
CA GLU A 73 3.81 21.46 -1.39
C GLU A 73 5.16 22.04 -1.83
N GLY A 74 6.21 21.21 -1.84
CA GLY A 74 7.52 21.59 -2.35
C GLY A 74 7.46 22.05 -3.81
N LEU A 75 6.75 21.30 -4.67
CA LEU A 75 6.55 21.67 -6.08
C LEU A 75 5.73 22.97 -6.24
N LEU A 76 4.76 23.20 -5.37
CA LEU A 76 4.01 24.45 -5.36
C LEU A 76 4.90 25.65 -4.93
N LEU A 77 5.77 25.46 -3.95
CA LEU A 77 6.75 26.50 -3.55
C LEU A 77 7.75 26.77 -4.66
N ASP A 78 8.24 25.75 -5.35
CA ASP A 78 9.12 25.89 -6.51
C ASP A 78 8.44 26.69 -7.64
N ALA A 79 7.22 26.31 -8.03
CA ALA A 79 6.44 27.02 -9.03
C ALA A 79 6.17 28.49 -8.66
N ARG A 80 5.95 28.78 -7.35
CA ARG A 80 5.81 30.15 -6.84
C ARG A 80 7.11 30.92 -6.90
N SER A 81 8.24 30.27 -6.57
CA SER A 81 9.55 30.91 -6.59
C SER A 81 9.93 31.34 -8.02
N ALA A 82 9.63 30.50 -9.00
CA ALA A 82 9.87 30.80 -10.43
C ALA A 82 9.08 32.03 -10.94
N SER A 83 8.03 32.45 -10.20
CA SER A 83 7.17 33.59 -10.52
C SER A 83 7.53 34.87 -9.73
N ARG A 84 8.58 34.83 -8.90
CA ARG A 84 9.01 35.90 -8.00
C ARG A 84 10.43 36.35 -8.30
N LEU A 85 10.87 37.37 -7.56
CA LEU A 85 12.23 37.87 -7.60
C LEU A 85 13.23 36.76 -7.26
N GLN A 86 14.24 36.60 -8.13
CA GLN A 86 15.36 35.67 -7.95
C GLN A 86 16.66 36.46 -7.91
N ILE A 87 17.53 36.15 -6.98
CA ILE A 87 18.85 36.79 -6.84
C ILE A 87 19.90 35.68 -6.80
N ASN A 88 20.81 35.70 -7.76
CA ASN A 88 21.92 34.77 -7.86
C ASN A 88 23.24 35.53 -7.83
N GLY A 89 24.18 35.14 -6.97
CA GLY A 89 25.55 35.64 -6.95
C GLY A 89 26.48 34.71 -7.72
N THR A 90 27.32 35.24 -8.58
CA THR A 90 28.31 34.50 -9.33
C THR A 90 29.69 35.14 -9.17
N VAL A 91 30.68 34.34 -8.81
CA VAL A 91 32.10 34.74 -8.87
C VAL A 91 32.78 33.86 -9.90
N ALA A 92 33.32 34.45 -10.93
CA ALA A 92 33.98 33.77 -12.02
C ALA A 92 35.46 34.21 -12.10
N THR A 93 36.34 33.29 -12.28
CA THR A 93 37.75 33.54 -12.60
C THR A 93 37.98 33.18 -14.05
N THR A 94 38.53 34.10 -14.82
CA THR A 94 38.87 33.89 -16.23
C THR A 94 40.38 33.98 -16.38
N THR A 95 41.00 32.91 -16.88
CA THR A 95 42.44 32.89 -17.21
C THR A 95 42.58 32.68 -18.71
N LEU A 96 43.16 33.64 -19.41
CA LEU A 96 43.46 33.58 -20.82
C LEU A 96 44.89 33.00 -20.99
N ASN A 97 45.16 32.39 -22.15
CA ASN A 97 46.48 31.93 -22.51
C ASN A 97 47.49 33.08 -22.63
N LYS A 98 47.00 34.29 -23.03
CA LYS A 98 47.74 35.53 -23.11
C LYS A 98 46.81 36.71 -22.90
N GLY A 99 47.24 37.76 -22.21
CA GLY A 99 46.52 39.02 -22.09
C GLY A 99 46.49 39.72 -23.48
N VAL A 100 45.47 40.55 -23.69
CA VAL A 100 45.35 41.38 -24.90
C VAL A 100 46.00 42.74 -24.63
N GLU A 101 47.01 43.10 -25.42
CA GLU A 101 47.71 44.38 -25.37
C GLU A 101 47.41 45.20 -26.61
N PHE A 102 47.25 46.50 -26.45
CA PHE A 102 47.07 47.46 -27.55
C PHE A 102 47.91 48.71 -27.25
N GLN A 103 48.79 49.08 -28.17
CA GLN A 103 49.71 50.24 -28.01
C GLN A 103 50.47 50.27 -26.69
N GLY A 104 50.95 49.08 -26.19
CA GLY A 104 51.72 48.97 -24.96
C GLY A 104 50.88 48.97 -23.65
N SER A 105 49.54 49.06 -23.75
CA SER A 105 48.64 49.00 -22.61
C SER A 105 47.89 47.69 -22.59
N THR A 106 47.77 47.05 -21.44
CA THR A 106 47.01 45.81 -21.26
C THR A 106 45.50 46.13 -21.32
N VAL A 107 44.85 45.76 -22.41
CA VAL A 107 43.40 45.98 -22.66
C VAL A 107 42.58 44.94 -21.86
N THR A 108 42.99 43.67 -21.93
CA THR A 108 42.37 42.58 -21.18
C THR A 108 43.48 41.83 -20.40
N PRO A 109 43.44 41.85 -19.08
CA PRO A 109 44.41 41.10 -18.26
C PRO A 109 44.29 39.58 -18.50
N GLN A 110 45.44 38.90 -18.39
CA GLN A 110 45.51 37.44 -18.51
C GLN A 110 44.65 36.74 -17.46
N ASN A 111 44.67 37.20 -16.23
CA ASN A 111 43.88 36.68 -15.13
C ASN A 111 42.90 37.75 -14.67
N GLN A 112 41.63 37.38 -14.56
CA GLN A 112 40.57 38.30 -14.20
C GLN A 112 39.58 37.59 -13.28
N VAL A 113 39.10 38.28 -12.25
CA VAL A 113 38.05 37.82 -11.35
C VAL A 113 36.86 38.76 -11.53
N THR A 114 35.69 38.19 -11.83
CA THR A 114 34.45 38.94 -11.96
C THR A 114 33.47 38.43 -10.92
N ALA A 115 32.95 39.34 -10.09
CA ALA A 115 31.84 39.06 -9.18
C ALA A 115 30.58 39.78 -9.72
N SER A 116 29.48 39.09 -9.83
CA SER A 116 28.23 39.65 -10.32
C SER A 116 27.03 39.16 -9.52
N LEU A 117 25.99 39.97 -9.42
CA LEU A 117 24.68 39.59 -8.96
C LEU A 117 23.72 39.61 -10.13
N ASP A 118 22.89 38.60 -10.21
CA ASP A 118 21.82 38.45 -11.21
C ASP A 118 20.48 38.56 -10.47
N VAL A 119 19.85 39.72 -10.55
CA VAL A 119 18.54 40.00 -9.96
C VAL A 119 17.51 39.93 -11.07
N ARG A 120 16.70 38.85 -11.08
CA ARG A 120 15.68 38.61 -12.13
C ARG A 120 14.30 38.73 -11.54
N MET A 121 13.45 39.48 -12.24
CA MET A 121 12.05 39.65 -11.87
C MET A 121 11.15 39.45 -13.10
N PRO A 122 10.31 38.40 -13.13
CA PRO A 122 9.29 38.27 -14.16
C PRO A 122 8.19 39.31 -13.91
N LEU A 123 8.04 40.28 -14.83
CA LEU A 123 7.05 41.33 -14.76
C LEU A 123 5.71 40.88 -15.35
N TYR A 124 5.74 40.09 -16.41
CA TYR A 124 4.57 39.49 -17.04
C TYR A 124 4.92 38.08 -17.49
N ALA A 125 4.38 37.07 -16.80
CA ALA A 125 4.75 35.67 -17.00
C ALA A 125 3.53 34.73 -16.90
N PRO A 126 2.52 34.84 -17.79
CA PRO A 126 1.27 34.09 -17.69
C PRO A 126 1.44 32.58 -17.61
N ALA A 127 2.40 32.02 -18.37
CA ALA A 127 2.71 30.58 -18.33
C ALA A 127 3.30 30.15 -16.98
N ARG A 128 4.11 31.00 -16.31
CA ARG A 128 4.63 30.70 -14.95
C ARG A 128 3.53 30.77 -13.91
N TRP A 129 2.65 31.75 -14.01
CA TRP A 129 1.49 31.86 -13.10
C TRP A 129 0.51 30.70 -13.28
N ALA A 130 0.31 30.24 -14.52
CA ALA A 130 -0.45 29.02 -14.79
C ALA A 130 0.14 27.80 -14.10
N ARG A 131 1.47 27.60 -14.19
CA ARG A 131 2.17 26.50 -13.52
C ARG A 131 1.99 26.55 -11.99
N THR A 132 1.97 27.75 -11.39
CA THR A 132 1.72 27.92 -9.97
C THR A 132 0.29 27.47 -9.60
N ALA A 133 -0.70 27.78 -10.42
CA ALA A 133 -2.08 27.33 -10.19
C ALA A 133 -2.21 25.81 -10.38
N GLN A 134 -1.56 25.24 -11.42
CA GLN A 134 -1.52 23.81 -11.69
C GLN A 134 -0.82 23.02 -10.54
N ALA A 135 0.27 23.56 -9.98
CA ALA A 135 0.92 22.98 -8.81
C ALA A 135 0.01 23.04 -7.57
N GLY A 136 -0.83 24.07 -7.45
CA GLY A 136 -1.88 24.14 -6.43
C GLY A 136 -2.90 23.02 -6.58
N ASP A 137 -3.37 22.76 -7.78
CA ASP A 137 -4.30 21.63 -8.05
C ASP A 137 -3.61 20.27 -7.80
N ALA A 138 -2.34 20.12 -8.17
CA ALA A 138 -1.57 18.92 -7.86
C ALA A 138 -1.48 18.64 -6.36
N LYS A 139 -1.38 19.68 -5.51
CA LYS A 139 -1.47 19.54 -4.06
C LYS A 139 -2.85 19.03 -3.62
N LEU A 140 -3.94 19.55 -4.19
CA LEU A 140 -5.30 19.07 -3.89
C LEU A 140 -5.48 17.60 -4.30
N VAL A 141 -4.92 17.18 -5.43
CA VAL A 141 -4.90 15.78 -5.86
C VAL A 141 -4.14 14.92 -4.85
N ALA A 142 -2.98 15.36 -4.38
CA ALA A 142 -2.19 14.62 -3.39
C ALA A 142 -2.94 14.48 -2.05
N GLN A 143 -3.69 15.51 -1.62
CA GLN A 143 -4.54 15.47 -0.43
C GLN A 143 -5.69 14.47 -0.60
N ALA A 144 -6.42 14.51 -1.72
CA ALA A 144 -7.49 13.57 -2.00
C ALA A 144 -6.96 12.11 -2.11
N ASN A 145 -5.77 11.91 -2.66
CA ASN A 145 -5.13 10.61 -2.70
C ASN A 145 -4.78 10.10 -1.29
N ALA A 146 -4.34 10.97 -0.39
CA ALA A 146 -4.04 10.58 0.99
C ALA A 146 -5.31 10.18 1.77
N GLU A 147 -6.44 10.84 1.52
CA GLU A 147 -7.75 10.45 2.08
C GLU A 147 -8.16 9.05 1.57
N GLU A 148 -7.99 8.80 0.27
CA GLU A 148 -8.32 7.49 -0.32
C GLU A 148 -7.40 6.38 0.21
N VAL A 149 -6.12 6.63 0.36
CA VAL A 149 -5.16 5.68 0.96
C VAL A 149 -5.54 5.34 2.39
N ARG A 150 -5.94 6.33 3.20
CA ARG A 150 -6.43 6.07 4.57
C ARG A 150 -7.66 5.18 4.57
N ARG A 151 -8.64 5.48 3.71
CA ARG A 151 -9.85 4.65 3.57
C ARG A 151 -9.50 3.21 3.18
N GLN A 152 -8.64 3.01 2.19
CA GLN A 152 -8.21 1.67 1.77
C GLN A 152 -7.49 0.91 2.88
N THR A 153 -6.64 1.59 3.65
CA THR A 153 -5.97 0.99 4.81
C THR A 153 -6.99 0.59 5.89
N SER A 154 -7.99 1.43 6.17
CA SER A 154 -9.06 1.12 7.11
C SER A 154 -9.88 -0.10 6.68
N ILE A 155 -10.23 -0.20 5.39
CA ILE A 155 -10.95 -1.35 4.84
C ILE A 155 -10.12 -2.63 4.95
N ALA A 156 -8.84 -2.59 4.56
CA ALA A 156 -7.94 -3.73 4.66
C ALA A 156 -7.78 -4.21 6.12
N THR A 157 -7.72 -3.26 7.06
CA THR A 157 -7.66 -3.57 8.50
C THR A 157 -8.95 -4.21 9.00
N ALA A 158 -10.11 -3.69 8.57
CA ALA A 158 -11.41 -4.26 8.92
C ALA A 158 -11.54 -5.70 8.40
N ASP A 159 -11.14 -5.97 7.16
CA ASP A 159 -11.16 -7.31 6.57
C ASP A 159 -10.21 -8.28 7.28
N ALA A 160 -9.01 -7.84 7.65
CA ALA A 160 -8.06 -8.64 8.42
C ALA A 160 -8.63 -8.95 9.81
N TYR A 161 -9.25 -7.97 10.48
CA TYR A 161 -9.87 -8.13 11.78
C TYR A 161 -11.03 -9.15 11.75
N LEU A 162 -11.93 -9.03 10.78
CA LEU A 162 -13.02 -9.98 10.58
C LEU A 162 -12.51 -11.39 10.25
N THR A 163 -11.40 -11.48 9.52
CA THR A 163 -10.77 -12.77 9.23
C THR A 163 -10.35 -13.49 10.51
N ILE A 164 -9.81 -12.78 11.51
CA ILE A 164 -9.44 -13.38 12.79
C ILE A 164 -10.67 -13.96 13.49
N ILE A 165 -11.76 -13.21 13.54
CA ILE A 165 -13.02 -13.66 14.16
C ILE A 165 -13.52 -14.94 13.49
N ALA A 166 -13.54 -14.96 12.15
CA ALA A 166 -13.95 -16.12 11.38
C ALA A 166 -13.05 -17.34 11.65
N ARG A 167 -11.72 -17.17 11.65
CA ARG A 167 -10.77 -18.25 11.90
C ARG A 167 -10.85 -18.79 13.32
N ARG A 168 -11.10 -17.92 14.31
CA ARG A 168 -11.33 -18.34 15.70
C ARG A 168 -12.56 -19.25 15.81
N ARG A 169 -13.66 -18.88 15.17
CA ARG A 169 -14.89 -19.70 15.14
C ARG A 169 -14.66 -21.06 14.50
N VAL A 170 -13.85 -21.15 13.43
CA VAL A 170 -13.48 -22.44 12.82
C VAL A 170 -12.66 -23.29 13.80
N VAL A 171 -11.71 -22.71 14.54
CA VAL A 171 -10.98 -23.43 15.58
C VAL A 171 -11.93 -23.97 16.65
N ASP A 172 -12.84 -23.13 17.16
CA ASP A 172 -13.82 -23.53 18.18
C ASP A 172 -14.77 -24.64 17.69
N THR A 173 -15.15 -24.61 16.41
CA THR A 173 -16.00 -25.65 15.80
C THR A 173 -15.24 -26.99 15.71
N ASN A 174 -13.99 -26.97 15.26
CA ASN A 174 -13.16 -28.17 15.17
C ASN A 174 -12.84 -28.75 16.56
N VAL A 175 -12.63 -27.90 17.58
CA VAL A 175 -12.43 -28.35 18.96
C VAL A 175 -13.66 -29.09 19.48
N ARG A 176 -14.86 -28.51 19.26
CA ARG A 176 -16.12 -29.17 19.67
C ARG A 176 -16.31 -30.51 18.91
N ALA A 177 -16.02 -30.55 17.63
CA ALA A 177 -16.11 -31.80 16.83
C ALA A 177 -15.17 -32.88 17.39
N ARG A 178 -13.90 -32.55 17.67
CA ARG A 178 -12.93 -33.45 18.29
C ARG A 178 -13.43 -33.98 19.65
N ASP A 179 -14.05 -33.10 20.47
CA ASP A 179 -14.56 -33.51 21.78
C ASP A 179 -15.71 -34.52 21.66
N VAL A 180 -16.59 -34.35 20.65
CA VAL A 180 -17.66 -35.32 20.32
C VAL A 180 -17.04 -36.65 19.81
N ALA A 181 -16.11 -36.59 18.86
CA ALA A 181 -15.44 -37.77 18.35
C ALA A 181 -14.66 -38.52 19.43
N LYS A 182 -14.07 -37.82 20.42
CA LYS A 182 -13.39 -38.39 21.53
C LYS A 182 -14.37 -39.12 22.49
N ALA A 183 -15.51 -38.52 22.79
CA ALA A 183 -16.54 -39.15 23.59
C ALA A 183 -17.06 -40.45 22.94
N HIS A 184 -17.17 -40.46 21.59
CA HIS A 184 -17.52 -41.65 20.83
C HIS A 184 -16.41 -42.72 20.89
N PHE A 185 -15.14 -42.31 20.72
CA PHE A 185 -14.00 -43.20 20.90
C PHE A 185 -13.94 -43.85 22.28
N ASP A 186 -14.08 -43.04 23.33
CA ASP A 186 -14.05 -43.53 24.71
C ASP A 186 -15.15 -44.58 24.95
N TYR A 187 -16.35 -44.38 24.38
CA TYR A 187 -17.45 -45.35 24.45
C TYR A 187 -17.15 -46.63 23.65
N ALA A 188 -16.60 -46.50 22.44
CA ALA A 188 -16.23 -47.70 21.62
C ALA A 188 -15.10 -48.52 22.28
N HIS A 189 -14.17 -47.85 22.96
CA HIS A 189 -13.09 -48.49 23.74
C HIS A 189 -13.64 -49.23 24.94
N GLU A 190 -14.54 -48.64 25.71
CA GLU A 190 -15.21 -49.26 26.85
C GLU A 190 -16.00 -50.54 26.41
N LEU A 191 -16.70 -50.46 25.28
CA LEU A 191 -17.41 -51.63 24.76
C LEU A 191 -16.44 -52.76 24.38
N LEU A 192 -15.28 -52.46 23.78
CA LEU A 192 -14.25 -53.44 23.45
C LEU A 192 -13.68 -54.11 24.72
N GLU A 193 -13.36 -53.31 25.75
CA GLU A 193 -12.86 -53.85 27.04
C GLU A 193 -13.85 -54.80 27.74
N ARG A 194 -15.14 -54.51 27.61
CA ARG A 194 -16.21 -55.35 28.11
C ARG A 194 -16.53 -56.59 27.22
N GLY A 195 -15.82 -56.76 26.11
CA GLY A 195 -16.02 -57.85 25.15
C GLY A 195 -17.28 -57.72 24.29
N ALA A 196 -17.97 -56.57 24.34
CA ALA A 196 -19.17 -56.28 23.53
C ALA A 196 -18.90 -55.47 22.30
N GLY A 197 -17.68 -54.95 22.12
CA GLY A 197 -17.25 -54.11 21.00
C GLY A 197 -16.30 -54.79 20.01
N SER A 198 -16.11 -54.16 18.88
CA SER A 198 -15.16 -54.60 17.83
C SER A 198 -13.92 -53.69 17.81
N ARG A 199 -12.72 -54.30 17.72
CA ARG A 199 -11.46 -53.57 17.51
C ARG A 199 -11.51 -52.65 16.29
N LEU A 200 -12.26 -53.03 15.23
CA LEU A 200 -12.47 -52.22 14.03
C LEU A 200 -13.22 -50.91 14.37
N ASN A 201 -14.23 -50.98 15.22
CA ASN A 201 -15.01 -49.79 15.62
C ASN A 201 -14.19 -48.81 16.44
N GLU A 202 -13.38 -49.33 17.36
CA GLU A 202 -12.46 -48.50 18.14
C GLU A 202 -11.42 -47.81 17.26
N LEU A 203 -10.78 -48.53 16.32
CA LEU A 203 -9.80 -47.96 15.41
C LEU A 203 -10.40 -46.89 14.47
N ARG A 204 -11.65 -47.06 14.03
CA ARG A 204 -12.36 -46.06 13.22
C ARG A 204 -12.66 -44.81 14.02
N ALA A 205 -13.12 -44.93 15.27
CA ALA A 205 -13.36 -43.79 16.16
C ALA A 205 -12.04 -43.09 16.50
N GLN A 206 -10.95 -43.82 16.73
CA GLN A 206 -9.64 -43.25 16.96
C GLN A 206 -9.12 -42.50 15.73
N GLN A 207 -9.36 -43.01 14.51
CA GLN A 207 -9.03 -42.33 13.27
C GLN A 207 -9.72 -40.97 13.16
N GLU A 208 -11.03 -40.90 13.50
CA GLU A 208 -11.78 -39.64 13.46
C GLU A 208 -11.21 -38.60 14.44
N VAL A 209 -10.89 -38.99 15.68
CA VAL A 209 -10.20 -38.11 16.64
C VAL A 209 -8.90 -37.56 16.05
N SER A 210 -8.07 -38.43 15.44
CA SER A 210 -6.80 -38.01 14.84
C SER A 210 -6.99 -37.06 13.64
N LEU A 211 -8.04 -37.26 12.84
CA LEU A 211 -8.40 -36.36 11.75
C LEU A 211 -8.81 -34.98 12.28
N ASP A 212 -9.66 -34.93 13.31
CA ASP A 212 -10.10 -33.68 13.92
C ASP A 212 -8.93 -32.92 14.58
N GLU A 213 -8.00 -33.63 15.25
CA GLU A 213 -6.77 -33.03 15.78
C GLU A 213 -5.95 -32.37 14.65
N GLY A 214 -5.81 -33.01 13.49
CA GLY A 214 -5.16 -32.44 12.33
C GLY A 214 -5.87 -31.19 11.79
N LEU A 215 -7.22 -31.20 11.79
CA LEU A 215 -8.02 -30.02 11.42
C LEU A 215 -7.85 -28.86 12.41
N ILE A 216 -7.78 -29.13 13.70
CA ILE A 216 -7.51 -28.13 14.75
C ILE A 216 -6.17 -27.46 14.50
N GLU A 217 -5.10 -28.23 14.28
CA GLU A 217 -3.76 -27.66 14.07
C GLU A 217 -3.69 -26.81 12.80
N SER A 218 -4.35 -27.25 11.72
CA SER A 218 -4.44 -26.46 10.49
C SER A 218 -5.23 -25.16 10.70
N ALA A 219 -6.33 -25.20 11.44
CA ALA A 219 -7.15 -24.04 11.79
C ALA A 219 -6.40 -23.05 12.70
N ARG A 220 -5.64 -23.56 13.70
CA ARG A 220 -4.78 -22.75 14.57
C ARG A 220 -3.71 -22.02 13.79
N LEU A 221 -3.04 -22.70 12.85
CA LEU A 221 -2.07 -22.07 11.96
C LEU A 221 -2.73 -20.97 11.08
N ALA A 222 -3.94 -21.20 10.57
CA ALA A 222 -4.67 -20.22 9.80
C ALA A 222 -5.07 -19.00 10.66
N LEU A 223 -5.46 -19.22 11.91
CA LEU A 223 -5.74 -18.14 12.88
C LEU A 223 -4.46 -17.32 13.16
N TYR A 224 -3.36 -17.99 13.47
CA TYR A 224 -2.08 -17.32 13.73
C TYR A 224 -1.64 -16.45 12.55
N ARG A 225 -1.75 -16.97 11.31
CA ARG A 225 -1.44 -16.18 10.11
C ARG A 225 -2.35 -14.96 9.94
N ALA A 226 -3.61 -15.06 10.30
CA ALA A 226 -4.54 -13.91 10.28
C ALA A 226 -4.16 -12.87 11.35
N GLN A 227 -3.74 -13.30 12.54
CA GLN A 227 -3.26 -12.44 13.61
C GLN A 227 -1.97 -11.70 13.21
N GLU A 228 -1.02 -12.39 12.57
CA GLU A 228 0.19 -11.78 12.00
C GLU A 228 -0.15 -10.76 10.91
N ALA A 229 -1.10 -11.09 10.01
CA ALA A 229 -1.51 -10.17 8.96
C ALA A 229 -2.11 -8.87 9.52
N LEU A 230 -2.89 -8.95 10.60
CA LEU A 230 -3.38 -7.77 11.31
C LEU A 230 -2.23 -7.03 11.98
N GLY A 231 -1.29 -7.73 12.63
CA GLY A 231 -0.09 -7.15 13.24
C GLY A 231 0.71 -6.30 12.26
N VAL A 232 0.92 -6.79 11.03
CA VAL A 232 1.59 -6.04 9.95
C VAL A 232 0.84 -4.74 9.61
N LEU A 233 -0.49 -4.77 9.51
CA LEU A 233 -1.29 -3.57 9.22
C LEU A 233 -1.23 -2.54 10.35
N LEU A 234 -1.14 -3.00 11.61
CA LEU A 234 -1.07 -2.14 12.80
C LEU A 234 0.37 -1.74 13.17
N VAL A 235 1.37 -2.26 12.45
CA VAL A 235 2.80 -2.07 12.76
C VAL A 235 3.10 -2.53 14.19
N ALA A 236 2.63 -3.72 14.54
CA ALA A 236 2.91 -4.38 15.82
C ALA A 236 4.14 -5.29 15.69
N ASP A 237 4.84 -5.52 16.80
CA ASP A 237 6.02 -6.39 16.87
C ASP A 237 5.68 -7.89 16.86
N GLY A 238 4.41 -8.26 16.77
CA GLY A 238 3.94 -9.64 16.79
C GLY A 238 2.45 -9.77 16.44
N PRO A 239 1.88 -10.98 16.63
CA PRO A 239 0.51 -11.26 16.28
C PRO A 239 -0.46 -10.42 17.12
N VAL A 240 -1.50 -9.89 16.48
CA VAL A 240 -2.56 -9.11 17.11
C VAL A 240 -3.88 -9.85 16.97
N ASP A 241 -4.62 -9.96 18.09
CA ASP A 241 -5.90 -10.68 18.15
C ASP A 241 -7.09 -9.71 18.23
N ALA A 242 -8.24 -10.15 17.71
CA ALA A 242 -9.49 -9.39 17.80
C ALA A 242 -10.06 -9.45 19.22
N GLY A 243 -10.30 -8.29 19.84
CA GLY A 243 -10.82 -8.16 21.20
C GLY A 243 -12.34 -8.22 21.30
N ASP A 244 -13.05 -7.77 20.25
CA ASP A 244 -14.51 -7.65 20.20
C ASP A 244 -15.07 -8.12 18.84
N GLU A 245 -16.37 -8.27 18.75
CA GLU A 245 -17.07 -8.55 17.50
C GLU A 245 -17.87 -7.32 17.05
N PRO A 246 -17.42 -6.59 16.01
CA PRO A 246 -18.11 -5.40 15.56
C PRO A 246 -19.49 -5.74 14.97
N ALA A 247 -20.50 -4.96 15.34
CA ALA A 247 -21.81 -5.00 14.75
C ALA A 247 -21.96 -3.84 13.75
N PHE A 248 -22.06 -4.16 12.46
CA PHE A 248 -22.27 -3.16 11.42
C PHE A 248 -23.78 -2.87 11.28
N ALA A 249 -24.19 -1.71 11.81
CA ALA A 249 -25.57 -1.23 11.64
C ALA A 249 -25.74 -0.67 10.23
N ILE A 250 -26.70 -1.21 9.50
CA ILE A 250 -27.07 -0.67 8.20
C ILE A 250 -28.07 0.47 8.44
N PRO A 251 -27.86 1.68 7.88
CA PRO A 251 -28.85 2.74 7.94
C PRO A 251 -30.17 2.29 7.29
N ALA A 252 -31.30 2.46 7.99
CA ALA A 252 -32.62 2.08 7.48
C ALA A 252 -32.97 2.86 6.20
N ASP A 253 -32.57 4.12 6.13
CA ASP A 253 -32.68 4.95 4.92
C ASP A 253 -31.31 5.04 4.26
N VAL A 254 -31.12 4.26 3.19
CA VAL A 254 -30.02 4.49 2.26
C VAL A 254 -30.50 5.56 1.28
N PRO A 255 -30.09 6.83 1.41
CA PRO A 255 -30.54 7.88 0.51
C PRO A 255 -30.23 7.51 -0.94
N PRO A 256 -31.02 8.00 -1.91
CA PRO A 256 -30.68 7.84 -3.32
C PRO A 256 -29.26 8.37 -3.52
N LEU A 257 -28.46 7.64 -4.29
CA LEU A 257 -27.06 8.01 -4.57
C LEU A 257 -27.04 9.45 -5.08
N GLN A 258 -26.40 10.33 -4.31
CA GLN A 258 -26.33 11.75 -4.62
C GLN A 258 -25.61 11.96 -5.96
N ALA A 259 -26.00 13.00 -6.69
CA ALA A 259 -25.23 13.43 -7.84
C ALA A 259 -23.89 14.01 -7.33
N GLY A 260 -22.79 13.51 -7.87
CA GLY A 260 -21.45 14.00 -7.52
C GLY A 260 -20.58 12.99 -6.74
N PRO A 261 -19.38 13.36 -6.34
CA PRO A 261 -18.42 12.47 -5.71
C PRO A 261 -18.73 12.27 -4.21
N TRP A 262 -19.56 11.28 -3.88
CA TRP A 262 -19.94 10.95 -2.49
C TRP A 262 -18.89 10.08 -1.77
N ARG A 263 -18.01 9.39 -2.51
CA ARG A 263 -16.93 8.52 -2.01
C ARG A 263 -15.56 9.20 -2.21
N THR A 264 -14.56 8.85 -1.41
CA THR A 264 -13.22 9.44 -1.47
C THR A 264 -12.49 9.15 -2.79
N ASP A 265 -12.64 7.95 -3.36
CA ASP A 265 -12.12 7.63 -4.68
C ASP A 265 -12.74 8.47 -5.80
N LEU A 266 -14.06 8.69 -5.75
CA LEU A 266 -14.74 9.59 -6.69
C LEU A 266 -14.29 11.04 -6.51
N LYS A 267 -14.03 11.49 -5.26
CA LYS A 267 -13.44 12.81 -4.98
C LYS A 267 -12.03 12.94 -5.57
N LEU A 268 -11.23 11.89 -5.45
CA LEU A 268 -9.89 11.84 -6.04
C LEU A 268 -9.96 11.99 -7.57
N PHE A 269 -10.76 11.16 -8.26
CA PHE A 269 -10.89 11.22 -9.73
C PHE A 269 -11.50 12.55 -10.21
N ALA A 270 -12.49 13.09 -9.50
CA ALA A 270 -13.04 14.41 -9.81
C ALA A 270 -12.01 15.54 -9.64
N THR A 271 -11.11 15.43 -8.66
CA THR A 271 -10.04 16.41 -8.43
C THR A 271 -8.96 16.29 -9.52
N GLN A 272 -8.61 15.06 -9.92
CA GLN A 272 -7.71 14.81 -11.05
C GLN A 272 -8.27 15.37 -12.37
N GLN A 273 -9.56 15.17 -12.63
CA GLN A 273 -10.23 15.73 -13.80
C GLN A 273 -10.15 17.26 -13.82
N ARG A 274 -10.46 17.93 -12.71
CA ARG A 274 -10.34 19.41 -12.61
C ARG A 274 -8.93 19.90 -12.84
N ALA A 275 -7.93 19.17 -12.32
CA ALA A 275 -6.52 19.49 -12.54
C ALA A 275 -6.15 19.39 -14.04
N ALA A 276 -6.57 18.32 -14.74
CA ALA A 276 -6.36 18.15 -16.17
C ALA A 276 -7.08 19.24 -16.99
N GLU A 277 -8.33 19.58 -16.65
CA GLU A 277 -9.10 20.64 -17.30
C GLU A 277 -8.43 22.01 -17.15
N ARG A 278 -7.84 22.31 -15.99
CA ARG A 278 -7.04 23.53 -15.80
C ARG A 278 -5.83 23.55 -16.71
N VAL A 279 -5.07 22.45 -16.79
CA VAL A 279 -3.88 22.35 -17.65
C VAL A 279 -4.24 22.58 -19.12
N LEU A 280 -5.37 22.04 -19.57
CA LEU A 280 -5.88 22.30 -20.94
C LEU A 280 -6.31 23.76 -21.11
N GLY A 281 -7.05 24.32 -20.17
CA GLY A 281 -7.49 25.74 -20.20
C GLY A 281 -6.32 26.71 -20.23
N ASP A 282 -5.25 26.38 -19.51
CA ASP A 282 -4.02 27.18 -19.47
C ASP A 282 -3.18 27.10 -20.78
N SER A 283 -3.52 26.23 -21.73
CA SER A 283 -2.79 26.12 -23.00
C SER A 283 -2.81 27.41 -23.83
N SER A 284 -3.79 28.27 -23.62
CA SER A 284 -3.82 29.62 -24.24
C SER A 284 -2.69 30.51 -23.74
N LYS A 285 -2.26 30.33 -22.50
CA LYS A 285 -1.21 31.13 -21.85
C LYS A 285 0.18 30.87 -22.40
N ASP A 286 0.40 29.70 -23.03
CA ASP A 286 1.65 29.37 -23.70
C ASP A 286 1.90 30.22 -24.98
N ARG A 287 0.88 30.96 -25.46
CA ARG A 287 0.97 31.86 -26.61
C ARG A 287 1.21 33.29 -26.20
N LEU A 288 1.08 33.61 -24.90
CA LEU A 288 1.23 34.97 -24.43
C LEU A 288 2.70 35.35 -24.30
N PRO A 289 3.03 36.65 -24.52
CA PRO A 289 4.39 37.11 -24.34
C PRO A 289 4.88 36.94 -22.91
N TYR A 290 6.20 36.85 -22.80
CA TYR A 290 6.91 36.82 -21.53
C TYR A 290 7.77 38.07 -21.40
N PHE A 291 7.62 38.83 -20.31
CA PHE A 291 8.38 40.03 -20.03
C PHE A 291 9.10 39.92 -18.68
N GLU A 292 10.42 40.11 -18.71
CA GLU A 292 11.24 40.10 -17.49
C GLU A 292 12.21 41.29 -17.44
N ALA A 293 12.57 41.69 -16.23
CA ALA A 293 13.65 42.60 -15.96
C ALA A 293 14.80 41.87 -15.28
N VAL A 294 16.01 42.14 -15.73
CA VAL A 294 17.25 41.58 -15.17
C VAL A 294 18.18 42.73 -14.81
N PHE A 295 18.49 42.88 -13.54
CA PHE A 295 19.47 43.85 -13.06
C PHE A 295 20.75 43.11 -12.66
N GLN A 296 21.86 43.48 -13.29
CA GLN A 296 23.17 42.85 -13.13
C GLN A 296 24.24 43.85 -12.73
N PRO A 297 24.44 44.14 -11.45
CA PRO A 297 25.66 44.78 -10.97
C PRO A 297 26.84 43.79 -11.01
N SER A 298 27.99 44.28 -11.44
CA SER A 298 29.22 43.50 -11.53
C SER A 298 30.45 44.29 -11.20
N THR A 299 31.44 43.62 -10.61
CA THR A 299 32.77 44.15 -10.40
C THR A 299 33.81 43.22 -10.98
N THR A 300 34.81 43.77 -11.66
CA THR A 300 35.83 42.99 -12.35
C THR A 300 37.23 43.48 -11.93
N TYR A 301 38.10 42.56 -11.49
CA TYR A 301 39.46 42.87 -11.07
C TYR A 301 40.46 41.91 -11.72
N PRO A 302 41.58 42.42 -12.27
CA PRO A 302 41.84 43.81 -12.59
C PRO A 302 40.85 44.38 -13.60
N ALA A 303 40.65 45.71 -13.54
CA ALA A 303 39.78 46.40 -14.50
C ALA A 303 40.30 46.25 -15.93
N GLN A 304 39.41 46.16 -16.93
CA GLN A 304 39.75 46.25 -18.32
C GLN A 304 39.95 47.72 -18.71
N PHE A 305 40.84 47.99 -19.65
CA PHE A 305 41.21 49.37 -20.00
C PHE A 305 40.04 50.25 -20.42
N PHE A 306 39.08 49.68 -21.14
CA PHE A 306 37.88 50.39 -21.65
C PHE A 306 36.59 50.20 -20.82
N LEU A 307 36.63 49.40 -19.76
CA LEU A 307 35.45 49.11 -18.95
C LEU A 307 35.73 49.53 -17.51
N PRO A 308 34.76 50.20 -16.83
CA PRO A 308 34.88 50.53 -15.41
C PRO A 308 34.94 49.23 -14.56
N GLN A 309 35.72 49.28 -13.48
CA GLN A 309 35.84 48.16 -12.54
C GLN A 309 34.48 47.74 -12.00
N ASN A 310 33.61 48.72 -11.69
CA ASN A 310 32.24 48.56 -11.23
C ASN A 310 31.29 48.97 -12.33
N SER A 311 30.40 48.09 -12.70
CA SER A 311 29.37 48.34 -13.71
C SER A 311 28.04 47.73 -13.32
N TRP A 312 26.98 48.25 -13.86
CA TRP A 312 25.68 47.66 -13.74
C TRP A 312 24.95 47.69 -15.09
N ARG A 313 24.11 46.68 -15.29
CA ARG A 313 23.28 46.59 -16.50
C ARG A 313 21.85 46.29 -16.09
N LEU A 314 20.91 47.05 -16.61
CA LEU A 314 19.48 46.74 -16.55
C LEU A 314 19.02 46.30 -17.93
N LEU A 315 18.61 45.06 -18.05
CA LEU A 315 18.07 44.45 -19.26
C LEU A 315 16.58 44.20 -19.05
N THR A 316 15.75 44.74 -19.91
CA THR A 316 14.33 44.39 -20.02
C THR A 316 14.13 43.61 -21.28
N GLN A 317 13.56 42.39 -21.16
CA GLN A 317 13.41 41.48 -22.29
C GLN A 317 11.95 41.08 -22.45
N LEU A 318 11.41 41.34 -23.68
CA LEU A 318 10.10 40.84 -24.08
C LEU A 318 10.31 39.71 -25.10
N SER A 319 9.85 38.52 -24.76
CA SER A 319 9.88 37.36 -25.63
C SER A 319 8.47 37.02 -26.09
N ILE A 320 8.26 36.99 -27.40
CA ILE A 320 6.97 36.68 -28.04
C ILE A 320 7.16 35.43 -28.88
N PRO A 321 6.46 34.32 -28.57
CA PRO A 321 6.56 33.12 -29.37
C PRO A 321 5.74 33.25 -30.66
N ILE A 322 6.40 33.49 -31.82
CA ILE A 322 5.76 33.77 -33.12
C ILE A 322 5.45 32.45 -33.84
N PHE A 323 6.47 31.57 -33.97
CA PHE A 323 6.35 30.31 -34.70
C PHE A 323 7.13 29.19 -34.03
N ASP A 324 6.52 28.00 -33.91
CA ASP A 324 7.06 26.85 -33.18
C ASP A 324 6.85 25.51 -33.92
N SER A 325 6.62 25.55 -35.22
CA SER A 325 6.41 24.35 -36.05
C SER A 325 5.31 23.40 -35.51
N GLY A 326 4.33 23.91 -34.79
CA GLY A 326 3.20 23.13 -34.27
C GLY A 326 3.39 22.56 -32.84
N GLN A 327 4.48 22.87 -32.15
CA GLN A 327 4.73 22.34 -30.76
C GLN A 327 3.60 22.66 -29.82
N ARG A 328 3.08 23.89 -29.79
CA ARG A 328 1.97 24.27 -28.93
C ARG A 328 0.65 23.58 -29.28
N GLN A 329 0.45 23.27 -30.57
CA GLN A 329 -0.71 22.51 -31.02
C GLN A 329 -0.61 21.05 -30.54
N ALA A 330 0.56 20.43 -30.67
CA ALA A 330 0.81 19.08 -30.17
C ALA A 330 0.58 18.98 -28.67
N LEU A 331 1.14 19.92 -27.88
CA LEU A 331 0.89 19.99 -26.43
C LEU A 331 -0.58 20.16 -26.08
N ARG A 332 -1.34 20.95 -26.87
CA ARG A 332 -2.79 21.10 -26.63
C ARG A 332 -3.55 19.81 -26.90
N LEU A 333 -3.19 19.05 -27.95
CA LEU A 333 -3.79 17.75 -28.24
C LEU A 333 -3.47 16.73 -27.13
N GLU A 334 -2.23 16.70 -26.65
CA GLU A 334 -1.84 15.86 -25.49
C GLU A 334 -2.66 16.19 -24.25
N ARG A 335 -2.81 17.48 -23.92
CA ARG A 335 -3.61 17.94 -22.78
C ARG A 335 -5.10 17.64 -22.96
N GLN A 336 -5.62 17.73 -24.20
CA GLN A 336 -7.00 17.34 -24.51
C GLN A 336 -7.21 15.84 -24.27
N ALA A 337 -6.28 15.01 -24.74
CA ALA A 337 -6.34 13.57 -24.50
C ALA A 337 -6.31 13.23 -22.99
N ALA A 338 -5.49 13.93 -22.19
CA ALA A 338 -5.44 13.76 -20.75
C ALA A 338 -6.77 14.15 -20.05
N VAL A 339 -7.46 15.17 -20.54
CA VAL A 339 -8.82 15.54 -20.07
C VAL A 339 -9.82 14.45 -20.42
N ASP A 340 -9.80 13.96 -21.66
CA ASP A 340 -10.74 12.94 -22.11
C ASP A 340 -10.52 11.61 -21.36
N GLU A 341 -9.26 11.24 -21.09
CA GLU A 341 -8.89 10.11 -20.26
C GLU A 341 -9.40 10.27 -18.81
N SER A 342 -9.19 11.45 -18.20
CA SER A 342 -9.62 11.71 -16.81
C SER A 342 -11.16 11.68 -16.68
N ARG A 343 -11.87 12.21 -17.67
CA ARG A 343 -13.35 12.13 -17.74
C ARG A 343 -13.85 10.71 -17.87
N ALA A 344 -13.24 9.92 -18.75
CA ALA A 344 -13.59 8.52 -18.92
C ALA A 344 -13.30 7.70 -17.64
N THR A 345 -12.18 8.00 -16.97
CA THR A 345 -11.82 7.37 -15.70
C THR A 345 -12.81 7.68 -14.60
N PHE A 346 -13.21 8.95 -14.45
CA PHE A 346 -14.25 9.34 -13.48
C PHE A 346 -15.61 8.68 -13.80
N ALA A 347 -16.05 8.69 -15.06
CA ALA A 347 -17.29 8.07 -15.48
C ALA A 347 -17.30 6.55 -15.23
N ARG A 348 -16.19 5.87 -15.50
CA ARG A 348 -16.01 4.45 -15.16
C ARG A 348 -16.11 4.21 -13.66
N ALA A 349 -15.42 5.01 -12.85
CA ALA A 349 -15.42 4.89 -11.39
C ALA A 349 -16.82 5.15 -10.81
N ASP A 350 -17.56 6.16 -11.30
CA ASP A 350 -18.95 6.43 -10.87
C ASP A 350 -19.88 5.27 -11.21
N THR A 351 -19.78 4.72 -12.43
CA THR A 351 -20.58 3.57 -12.86
C THR A 351 -20.28 2.34 -11.99
N GLN A 352 -18.98 2.08 -11.73
CA GLN A 352 -18.53 1.00 -10.86
C GLN A 352 -19.06 1.17 -9.43
N ALA A 353 -18.90 2.35 -8.84
CA ALA A 353 -19.38 2.65 -7.48
C ALA A 353 -20.89 2.43 -7.33
N ARG A 354 -21.68 2.86 -8.31
CA ARG A 354 -23.12 2.59 -8.34
C ARG A 354 -23.45 1.10 -8.47
N SER A 355 -22.67 0.36 -9.24
CA SER A 355 -22.82 -1.10 -9.36
C SER A 355 -22.49 -1.80 -8.05
N GLU A 356 -21.40 -1.41 -7.39
CA GLU A 356 -20.99 -1.95 -6.09
C GLU A 356 -22.05 -1.76 -5.02
N VAL A 357 -22.69 -0.59 -4.94
CA VAL A 357 -23.82 -0.37 -4.00
C VAL A 357 -24.98 -1.30 -4.28
N ARG A 358 -25.35 -1.52 -5.56
CA ARG A 358 -26.43 -2.46 -5.90
C ARG A 358 -26.06 -3.90 -5.56
N ALA A 359 -24.83 -4.32 -5.90
CA ALA A 359 -24.34 -5.66 -5.61
C ALA A 359 -24.27 -5.93 -4.10
N ALA A 360 -23.75 -4.97 -3.32
CA ALA A 360 -23.64 -5.10 -1.86
C ALA A 360 -25.01 -5.20 -1.16
N ARG A 361 -26.06 -4.51 -1.69
CA ARG A 361 -27.44 -4.67 -1.19
C ARG A 361 -27.97 -6.08 -1.41
N GLU A 362 -27.79 -6.63 -2.61
CA GLU A 362 -28.24 -7.99 -2.91
C GLU A 362 -27.38 -9.03 -2.15
N ALA A 363 -26.08 -8.77 -1.96
CA ALA A 363 -25.20 -9.62 -1.17
C ALA A 363 -25.69 -9.77 0.28
N ILE A 364 -26.18 -8.69 0.92
CA ILE A 364 -26.75 -8.75 2.27
C ILE A 364 -28.02 -9.61 2.27
N ALA A 365 -28.96 -9.35 1.37
CA ALA A 365 -30.21 -10.11 1.30
C ALA A 365 -29.94 -11.60 1.04
N SER A 366 -28.97 -11.92 0.19
CA SER A 366 -28.54 -13.29 -0.08
C SER A 366 -27.86 -13.93 1.14
N ALA A 367 -26.96 -13.19 1.81
CA ALA A 367 -26.25 -13.67 3.01
C ALA A 367 -27.21 -13.93 4.18
N GLU A 368 -28.25 -13.10 4.36
CA GLU A 368 -29.30 -13.31 5.38
C GLU A 368 -30.08 -14.59 5.13
N ARG A 369 -30.52 -14.83 3.89
CA ARG A 369 -31.17 -16.08 3.52
C ARG A 369 -30.26 -17.29 3.67
N GLY A 370 -28.98 -17.15 3.27
CA GLY A 370 -27.95 -18.18 3.41
C GLY A 370 -27.69 -18.55 4.86
N LEU A 371 -27.62 -17.55 5.74
CA LEU A 371 -27.41 -17.77 7.18
C LEU A 371 -28.58 -18.54 7.82
N VAL A 372 -29.81 -18.18 7.47
CA VAL A 372 -31.02 -18.92 7.96
C VAL A 372 -30.94 -20.37 7.54
N SER A 373 -30.62 -20.65 6.28
CA SER A 373 -30.52 -22.02 5.77
C SER A 373 -29.37 -22.80 6.40
N ALA A 374 -28.19 -22.16 6.55
CA ALA A 374 -27.03 -22.80 7.14
C ALA A 374 -27.24 -23.14 8.64
N ARG A 375 -27.87 -22.24 9.41
CA ARG A 375 -28.24 -22.50 10.80
C ARG A 375 -29.24 -23.65 10.93
N ALA A 376 -30.27 -23.65 10.09
CA ALA A 376 -31.25 -24.74 10.09
C ALA A 376 -30.59 -26.08 9.78
N ALA A 377 -29.67 -26.14 8.79
CA ALA A 377 -28.92 -27.35 8.45
C ALA A 377 -28.02 -27.82 9.62
N ALA A 378 -27.35 -26.90 10.32
CA ALA A 378 -26.51 -27.20 11.46
C ALA A 378 -27.34 -27.77 12.64
N ASP A 379 -28.51 -27.16 12.94
CA ASP A 379 -29.40 -27.63 13.99
C ASP A 379 -29.97 -29.03 13.66
N GLN A 380 -30.35 -29.29 12.40
CA GLN A 380 -30.81 -30.60 11.95
C GLN A 380 -29.69 -31.64 12.02
N ALA A 381 -28.47 -31.29 11.60
CA ALA A 381 -27.33 -32.21 11.66
C ALA A 381 -26.99 -32.60 13.11
N ARG A 382 -27.05 -31.66 14.06
CA ARG A 382 -26.86 -31.98 15.50
C ARG A 382 -27.97 -32.93 16.03
N GLN A 383 -29.22 -32.69 15.67
CA GLN A 383 -30.33 -33.59 16.03
C GLN A 383 -30.10 -35.03 15.47
N VAL A 384 -29.60 -35.14 14.23
CA VAL A 384 -29.24 -36.44 13.65
C VAL A 384 -28.15 -37.12 14.45
N VAL A 385 -27.09 -36.40 14.87
CA VAL A 385 -26.05 -36.95 15.77
C VAL A 385 -26.64 -37.50 17.07
N ASP A 386 -27.56 -36.75 17.71
CA ASP A 386 -28.20 -37.17 18.96
C ASP A 386 -29.02 -38.48 18.74
N ILE A 387 -29.83 -38.53 17.65
CA ILE A 387 -30.65 -39.71 17.33
C ILE A 387 -29.78 -40.92 17.04
N VAL A 388 -28.75 -40.76 16.22
CA VAL A 388 -27.85 -41.86 15.80
C VAL A 388 -27.04 -42.36 17.03
N ASN A 389 -26.59 -41.47 17.91
CA ASN A 389 -25.92 -41.88 19.14
C ASN A 389 -26.83 -42.68 20.10
N ILE A 390 -28.11 -42.31 20.26
CA ILE A 390 -29.08 -43.08 21.00
C ILE A 390 -29.29 -44.47 20.38
N SER A 391 -29.47 -44.48 19.05
CA SER A 391 -29.66 -45.75 18.27
C SER A 391 -28.45 -46.67 18.36
N PHE A 392 -27.24 -46.12 18.29
CA PHE A 392 -26.01 -46.85 18.43
C PHE A 392 -25.85 -47.51 19.82
N ARG A 393 -26.17 -46.74 20.89
CA ARG A 393 -26.16 -47.30 22.24
C ARG A 393 -27.22 -48.39 22.45
N ALA A 394 -28.33 -48.34 21.72
CA ALA A 394 -29.37 -49.37 21.71
C ALA A 394 -29.03 -50.54 20.76
N GLY A 395 -27.92 -50.51 20.06
CA GLY A 395 -27.52 -51.56 19.08
C GLY A 395 -28.27 -51.50 17.74
N ALA A 396 -29.03 -50.45 17.48
CA ALA A 396 -29.85 -50.28 16.28
C ALA A 396 -29.15 -49.49 15.15
N ALA A 397 -28.02 -48.83 15.43
CA ALA A 397 -27.20 -48.13 14.44
C ALA A 397 -25.77 -48.66 14.45
N THR A 398 -25.06 -48.45 13.35
CA THR A 398 -23.67 -48.87 13.16
C THR A 398 -22.69 -47.76 13.56
N ASN A 399 -21.47 -48.10 13.95
CA ASN A 399 -20.40 -47.16 14.24
C ASN A 399 -20.11 -46.15 13.09
N ILE A 400 -20.25 -46.63 11.83
CA ILE A 400 -20.00 -45.78 10.66
C ILE A 400 -21.09 -44.70 10.46
N GLU A 401 -22.34 -45.03 10.85
CA GLU A 401 -23.43 -44.07 10.82
C GLU A 401 -23.21 -42.96 11.84
N VAL A 402 -22.64 -43.23 13.01
CA VAL A 402 -22.25 -42.22 14.01
C VAL A 402 -21.17 -41.31 13.46
N ILE A 403 -20.06 -41.88 12.96
CA ILE A 403 -18.95 -41.10 12.40
C ILE A 403 -19.39 -40.24 11.22
N ASP A 404 -20.24 -40.74 10.32
CA ASP A 404 -20.79 -39.99 9.20
C ASP A 404 -21.70 -38.83 9.68
N ALA A 405 -22.55 -39.07 10.68
CA ALA A 405 -23.38 -38.03 11.28
C ALA A 405 -22.57 -36.95 11.96
N GLU A 406 -21.51 -37.30 12.73
CA GLU A 406 -20.60 -36.38 13.39
C GLU A 406 -19.83 -35.53 12.37
N GLY A 407 -19.31 -36.14 11.31
CA GLY A 407 -18.64 -35.43 10.22
C GLY A 407 -19.56 -34.40 9.52
N ARG A 408 -20.81 -34.80 9.23
CA ARG A 408 -21.81 -33.88 8.63
C ARG A 408 -22.20 -32.76 9.57
N ALA A 409 -22.30 -33.00 10.87
CA ALA A 409 -22.62 -31.97 11.85
C ALA A 409 -21.47 -30.93 11.96
N ARG A 410 -20.20 -31.39 12.00
CA ARG A 410 -19.02 -30.52 11.96
C ARG A 410 -19.03 -29.63 10.69
N ASP A 411 -19.28 -30.23 9.53
CA ASP A 411 -19.29 -29.52 8.26
C ASP A 411 -20.44 -28.47 8.21
N ALA A 412 -21.61 -28.81 8.72
CA ALA A 412 -22.76 -27.92 8.82
C ALA A 412 -22.52 -26.76 9.81
N ASP A 413 -21.90 -27.04 10.97
CA ASP A 413 -21.49 -26.03 11.95
C ASP A 413 -20.47 -25.05 11.36
N THR A 414 -19.49 -25.58 10.62
CA THR A 414 -18.51 -24.76 9.91
C THR A 414 -19.17 -23.89 8.85
N ALA A 415 -20.12 -24.44 8.08
CA ALA A 415 -20.89 -23.69 7.08
C ALA A 415 -21.72 -22.56 7.72
N ALA A 416 -22.33 -22.80 8.88
CA ALA A 416 -23.07 -21.78 9.63
C ALA A 416 -22.14 -20.65 10.11
N ALA A 417 -20.96 -20.99 10.63
CA ALA A 417 -19.96 -20.00 11.03
C ALA A 417 -19.48 -19.14 9.86
N VAL A 418 -19.23 -19.75 8.69
CA VAL A 418 -18.86 -19.05 7.45
C VAL A 418 -20.00 -18.16 6.96
N ALA A 419 -21.26 -18.61 7.04
CA ALA A 419 -22.42 -17.80 6.65
C ALA A 419 -22.58 -16.56 7.54
N GLU A 420 -22.32 -16.65 8.84
CA GLU A 420 -22.30 -15.50 9.75
C GLU A 420 -21.19 -14.49 9.38
N ASP A 421 -19.99 -14.97 9.08
CA ASP A 421 -18.89 -14.09 8.63
C ASP A 421 -19.25 -13.43 7.29
N THR A 422 -19.83 -14.18 6.36
CA THR A 422 -20.30 -13.66 5.05
C THR A 422 -21.29 -12.52 5.24
N LEU A 423 -22.28 -12.67 6.11
CA LEU A 423 -23.26 -11.59 6.40
C LEU A 423 -22.57 -10.36 7.00
N ARG A 424 -21.62 -10.56 7.93
CA ARG A 424 -20.88 -9.46 8.55
C ARG A 424 -20.05 -8.70 7.52
N ARG A 425 -19.36 -9.42 6.62
CA ARG A 425 -18.58 -8.84 5.52
C ARG A 425 -19.47 -8.11 4.51
N SER A 426 -20.61 -8.68 4.12
CA SER A 426 -21.56 -8.02 3.21
C SER A 426 -22.09 -6.69 3.78
N ARG A 427 -22.29 -6.62 5.10
CA ARG A 427 -22.66 -5.36 5.77
C ARG A 427 -21.56 -4.32 5.74
N LEU A 428 -20.29 -4.73 6.01
CA LEU A 428 -19.13 -3.86 5.88
C LEU A 428 -18.98 -3.37 4.44
N GLU A 429 -19.11 -4.26 3.46
CA GLU A 429 -19.04 -3.93 2.03
C GLU A 429 -20.07 -2.88 1.62
N LEU A 430 -21.32 -2.97 2.10
CA LEU A 430 -22.32 -1.93 1.84
C LEU A 430 -21.92 -0.58 2.45
N LEU A 431 -21.41 -0.54 3.67
CA LEU A 431 -20.95 0.70 4.31
C LEU A 431 -19.78 1.32 3.54
N THR A 432 -18.85 0.50 3.07
CA THR A 432 -17.71 0.95 2.26
C THR A 432 -18.17 1.45 0.88
N ALA A 433 -19.09 0.75 0.23
CA ALA A 433 -19.66 1.15 -1.06
C ALA A 433 -20.45 2.47 -0.97
N LEU A 434 -21.11 2.73 0.16
CA LEU A 434 -21.79 3.99 0.44
C LEU A 434 -20.87 5.13 0.85
N GLY A 435 -19.55 4.87 1.02
CA GLY A 435 -18.59 5.86 1.53
C GLY A 435 -18.85 6.28 2.98
N ARG A 436 -19.50 5.42 3.79
CA ARG A 436 -19.82 5.65 5.19
C ARG A 436 -18.94 4.88 6.17
N PHE A 437 -17.95 4.18 5.66
CA PHE A 437 -16.90 3.54 6.46
C PHE A 437 -15.67 4.43 6.48
N PRO A 438 -15.02 4.63 7.66
CA PRO A 438 -13.90 5.55 7.87
C PRO A 438 -12.66 5.24 7.02
#